data_6c97d7a50b4e295a04f8b052a8cb17e5
#
_entry.id   6c97d7a50b4e295a04f8b052a8cb17e5
#
_cell.length_a   1.000
_cell.length_b   1.000
_cell.length_c   1.000
_cell.angle_alpha   90.00
_cell.angle_beta   90.00
_cell.angle_gamma   90.00
#
_symmetry.space_group_name_H-M   'P 1'
#
loop_
_entity.id
_entity.type
_entity.pdbx_description
1 polymer ?
#
loop_
_entity_poly.entity_id
_entity_poly.type
_entity_poly.pdbx_seq_one_letter_code
_entity_poly.pdbx_strand_id
1 'polypeptide(L)'
;MLINKKFIVGYHRLRGCDIGENCKISKSAIIDRAHPKGVHIGDNTRVLIEAMILAHDYSRGALEGYSMWCDTYIGKNCVIGGRAMIMPGVKIGDHVYVAGGAVVSRSVPDHCIVAGNPARIVRKGTVISDKGQIVEKGERV
;
A
#
# COMPACT_ATOMS: atom_id res chain seq x y z
N MET A 1 -25.22 -1.27 8.47
CA MET A 1 -24.82 0.15 8.60
C MET A 1 -23.66 0.44 7.67
N LEU A 2 -23.82 1.36 6.75
CA LEU A 2 -22.75 1.79 5.86
C LEU A 2 -21.81 2.70 6.65
N ILE A 3 -20.63 2.19 7.03
CA ILE A 3 -19.59 3.01 7.65
C ILE A 3 -19.08 3.99 6.60
N ASN A 4 -19.18 5.28 6.89
CA ASN A 4 -18.71 6.33 5.98
C ASN A 4 -17.22 6.12 5.69
N LYS A 5 -16.85 6.05 4.42
CA LYS A 5 -15.46 5.83 3.96
C LYS A 5 -14.49 6.89 4.51
N LYS A 6 -14.97 8.12 4.73
CA LYS A 6 -14.19 9.18 5.38
C LYS A 6 -13.86 8.87 6.84
N PHE A 7 -14.74 8.16 7.54
CA PHE A 7 -14.52 7.76 8.93
C PHE A 7 -13.33 6.81 9.07
N ILE A 8 -13.20 5.85 8.14
CA ILE A 8 -12.11 4.84 8.19
C ILE A 8 -10.76 5.52 8.01
N VAL A 9 -10.63 6.40 7.02
CA VAL A 9 -9.39 7.18 6.82
C VAL A 9 -9.11 8.06 8.04
N GLY A 10 -10.11 8.75 8.57
CA GLY A 10 -9.97 9.56 9.78
C GLY A 10 -9.51 8.74 10.99
N TYR A 11 -10.04 7.55 11.17
CA TYR A 11 -9.63 6.63 12.22
C TYR A 11 -8.13 6.28 12.12
N HIS A 12 -7.65 5.93 10.93
CA HIS A 12 -6.24 5.61 10.73
C HIS A 12 -5.32 6.83 10.91
N ARG A 13 -5.75 8.00 10.45
CA ARG A 13 -5.02 9.25 10.69
C ARG A 13 -4.91 9.55 12.19
N LEU A 14 -5.98 9.35 12.94
CA LEU A 14 -5.99 9.54 14.39
C LEU A 14 -5.00 8.59 15.10
N ARG A 15 -4.81 7.40 14.56
CA ARG A 15 -3.80 6.45 15.06
C ARG A 15 -2.37 6.83 14.69
N GLY A 16 -2.19 7.81 13.83
CA GLY A 16 -0.88 8.33 13.45
C GLY A 16 -0.44 8.03 12.02
N CYS A 17 -1.27 7.33 11.22
CA CYS A 17 -0.95 7.10 9.81
C CYS A 17 -0.93 8.41 9.03
N ASP A 18 0.05 8.56 8.16
CA ASP A 18 0.17 9.66 7.22
C ASP A 18 -0.58 9.27 5.93
N ILE A 19 -1.79 9.79 5.76
CA ILE A 19 -2.66 9.46 4.64
C ILE A 19 -3.06 10.74 3.92
N GLY A 20 -2.78 10.81 2.63
CA GLY A 20 -3.11 11.93 1.75
C GLY A 20 -4.60 12.11 1.50
N GLU A 21 -4.93 13.02 0.60
CA GLU A 21 -6.30 13.38 0.27
C GLU A 21 -6.94 12.37 -0.69
N ASN A 22 -8.27 12.31 -0.67
CA ASN A 22 -9.06 11.45 -1.57
C ASN A 22 -8.67 9.97 -1.53
N CYS A 23 -8.16 9.47 -0.41
CA CYS A 23 -7.89 8.05 -0.22
C CYS A 23 -9.14 7.29 0.20
N LYS A 24 -9.23 6.04 -0.20
CA LYS A 24 -10.27 5.12 0.25
C LYS A 24 -9.61 3.85 0.78
N ILE A 25 -9.94 3.51 2.00
CA ILE A 25 -9.43 2.32 2.68
C ILE A 25 -10.62 1.46 3.08
N SER A 26 -10.58 0.20 2.68
CA SER A 26 -11.60 -0.76 3.12
C SER A 26 -11.56 -0.93 4.64
N LYS A 27 -12.72 -1.04 5.26
CA LYS A 27 -12.82 -1.31 6.70
C LYS A 27 -12.16 -2.63 7.11
N SER A 28 -12.04 -3.57 6.19
CA SER A 28 -11.40 -4.86 6.41
C SER A 28 -9.90 -4.86 6.12
N ALA A 29 -9.35 -3.76 5.59
CA ALA A 29 -7.92 -3.62 5.41
C ALA A 29 -7.21 -3.55 6.78
N ILE A 30 -6.04 -4.14 6.86
CA ILE A 30 -5.21 -4.15 8.06
C ILE A 30 -4.05 -3.18 7.84
N ILE A 31 -4.10 -2.06 8.53
CA ILE A 31 -3.00 -1.10 8.59
C ILE A 31 -2.26 -1.35 9.90
N ASP A 32 -0.94 -1.40 9.85
CA ASP A 32 -0.08 -1.74 10.98
C ASP A 32 -0.61 -1.19 12.30
N ARG A 33 -0.80 -2.07 13.27
CA ARG A 33 -1.35 -1.70 14.59
C ARG A 33 -0.27 -1.31 15.60
N ALA A 34 0.93 -1.86 15.42
CA ALA A 34 2.05 -1.59 16.33
C ALA A 34 2.79 -0.30 15.96
N HIS A 35 2.86 0.02 14.66
CA HIS A 35 3.59 1.18 14.16
C HIS A 35 2.79 1.96 13.11
N PRO A 36 1.62 2.48 13.45
CA PRO A 36 0.79 3.21 12.49
C PRO A 36 1.49 4.47 11.94
N LYS A 37 2.34 5.12 12.73
CA LYS A 37 3.13 6.28 12.31
C LYS A 37 4.12 5.98 11.18
N GLY A 38 4.46 4.72 10.98
CA GLY A 38 5.34 4.29 9.89
C GLY A 38 4.63 4.06 8.57
N VAL A 39 3.30 4.20 8.52
CA VAL A 39 2.52 3.98 7.30
C VAL A 39 2.23 5.32 6.62
N HIS A 40 2.69 5.45 5.37
CA HIS A 40 2.53 6.65 4.55
C HIS A 40 1.82 6.27 3.25
N ILE A 41 0.70 6.93 2.97
CA ILE A 41 -0.14 6.67 1.79
C ILE A 41 -0.40 8.00 1.08
N GLY A 42 -0.03 8.08 -0.19
CA GLY A 42 -0.20 9.27 -1.01
C GLY A 42 -1.65 9.48 -1.47
N ASP A 43 -1.90 10.64 -2.06
CA ASP A 43 -3.22 11.06 -2.51
C ASP A 43 -3.85 10.07 -3.52
N ASN A 44 -5.16 10.02 -3.56
CA ASN A 44 -5.94 9.24 -4.53
C ASN A 44 -5.69 7.73 -4.49
N THR A 45 -5.12 7.20 -3.43
CA THR A 45 -4.80 5.78 -3.31
C THR A 45 -5.97 5.00 -2.72
N ARG A 46 -6.15 3.79 -3.22
CA ARG A 46 -7.19 2.84 -2.82
C ARG A 46 -6.55 1.62 -2.16
N VAL A 47 -6.99 1.30 -0.96
CA VAL A 47 -6.60 0.07 -0.25
C VAL A 47 -7.83 -0.80 -0.14
N LEU A 48 -7.82 -1.93 -0.83
CA LEU A 48 -8.99 -2.76 -1.01
C LEU A 48 -9.17 -3.77 0.13
N ILE A 49 -10.21 -4.58 -0.01
CA ILE A 49 -10.64 -5.54 1.00
C ILE A 49 -9.51 -6.45 1.48
N GLU A 50 -9.34 -6.55 2.79
CA GLU A 50 -8.38 -7.43 3.46
C GLU A 50 -6.91 -7.22 3.03
N ALA A 51 -6.59 -6.12 2.35
CA ALA A 51 -5.20 -5.78 2.08
C ALA A 51 -4.48 -5.44 3.38
N MET A 52 -3.20 -5.76 3.45
CA MET A 52 -2.39 -5.58 4.66
C MET A 52 -1.18 -4.68 4.35
N ILE A 53 -1.00 -3.64 5.14
CA ILE A 53 0.16 -2.74 5.04
C ILE A 53 0.90 -2.76 6.36
N LEU A 54 2.11 -3.26 6.35
CA LEU A 54 2.94 -3.43 7.54
C LEU A 54 4.09 -2.42 7.55
N ALA A 55 4.44 -1.95 8.74
CA ALA A 55 5.52 -0.99 8.97
C ALA A 55 6.41 -1.40 10.16
N HIS A 56 6.35 -2.64 10.59
CA HIS A 56 7.30 -3.19 11.55
C HIS A 56 7.60 -4.65 11.21
N ASP A 57 8.81 -5.08 11.53
CA ASP A 57 9.26 -6.45 11.34
C ASP A 57 9.88 -6.95 12.65
N TYR A 58 9.12 -7.71 13.38
CA TYR A 58 9.52 -8.24 14.68
C TYR A 58 10.82 -9.05 14.59
N SER A 59 11.04 -9.75 13.49
CA SER A 59 12.22 -10.58 13.30
C SER A 59 13.53 -9.81 13.22
N ARG A 60 13.47 -8.51 12.89
CA ARG A 60 14.67 -7.65 12.81
C ARG A 60 15.16 -7.13 14.16
N GLY A 61 14.34 -7.20 15.21
CA GLY A 61 14.64 -6.59 16.49
C GLY A 61 15.91 -7.08 17.19
N ALA A 62 16.41 -8.25 16.82
CA ALA A 62 17.63 -8.83 17.37
C ALA A 62 18.87 -8.63 16.48
N LEU A 63 18.72 -8.04 15.29
CA LEU A 63 19.83 -7.84 14.37
C LEU A 63 20.52 -6.51 14.64
N GLU A 64 21.83 -6.57 14.87
CA GLU A 64 22.63 -5.36 15.07
C GLU A 64 22.57 -4.45 13.84
N GLY A 65 22.35 -3.14 14.06
CA GLY A 65 22.25 -2.15 12.99
C GLY A 65 20.89 -2.10 12.26
N TYR A 66 19.93 -2.93 12.68
CA TYR A 66 18.57 -2.92 12.11
C TYR A 66 17.53 -2.54 13.16
N SER A 67 16.54 -1.77 12.73
CA SER A 67 15.37 -1.47 13.55
C SER A 67 14.22 -2.37 13.13
N MET A 68 13.45 -2.85 14.10
CA MET A 68 12.19 -3.54 13.81
C MET A 68 11.13 -2.56 13.27
N TRP A 69 11.27 -1.28 13.53
CA TRP A 69 10.37 -0.23 13.08
C TRP A 69 10.80 0.24 11.70
N CYS A 70 9.95 0.03 10.71
CA CYS A 70 10.25 0.29 9.30
C CYS A 70 9.15 1.15 8.71
N ASP A 71 9.50 2.32 8.17
CA ASP A 71 8.52 3.12 7.47
C ASP A 71 8.22 2.52 6.09
N THR A 72 6.93 2.41 5.79
CA THR A 72 6.41 1.86 4.53
C THR A 72 5.66 2.96 3.78
N TYR A 73 6.00 3.14 2.52
CA TYR A 73 5.48 4.21 1.69
C TYR A 73 4.68 3.66 0.52
N ILE A 74 3.51 4.22 0.31
CA ILE A 74 2.69 3.99 -0.88
C ILE A 74 2.45 5.34 -1.53
N GLY A 75 2.76 5.46 -2.81
CA GLY A 75 2.66 6.70 -3.56
C GLY A 75 1.22 7.13 -3.84
N LYS A 76 1.10 8.05 -4.79
CA LYS A 76 -0.17 8.62 -5.23
C LYS A 76 -0.79 7.75 -6.33
N ASN A 77 -2.12 7.82 -6.45
CA ASN A 77 -2.85 7.13 -7.51
C ASN A 77 -2.53 5.62 -7.57
N CYS A 78 -2.36 4.99 -6.41
CA CYS A 78 -2.12 3.56 -6.31
C CYS A 78 -3.40 2.80 -6.01
N VAL A 79 -3.40 1.52 -6.35
CA VAL A 79 -4.43 0.57 -5.93
C VAL A 79 -3.74 -0.64 -5.30
N ILE A 80 -4.03 -0.88 -4.04
CA ILE A 80 -3.57 -2.07 -3.33
C ILE A 80 -4.71 -3.08 -3.37
N GLY A 81 -4.53 -4.10 -4.17
CA GLY A 81 -5.56 -5.12 -4.45
C GLY A 81 -5.96 -5.91 -3.21
N GLY A 82 -7.13 -6.54 -3.28
CA GLY A 82 -7.67 -7.33 -2.17
C GLY A 82 -6.70 -8.41 -1.71
N ARG A 83 -6.53 -8.56 -0.41
CA ARG A 83 -5.61 -9.52 0.21
C ARG A 83 -4.15 -9.39 -0.20
N ALA A 84 -3.77 -8.30 -0.85
CA ALA A 84 -2.36 -8.04 -1.08
C ALA A 84 -1.67 -7.67 0.24
N MET A 85 -0.40 -8.01 0.36
CA MET A 85 0.40 -7.72 1.55
C MET A 85 1.60 -6.85 1.14
N ILE A 86 1.72 -5.69 1.77
CA ILE A 86 2.87 -4.82 1.61
C ILE A 86 3.77 -5.03 2.82
N MET A 87 4.96 -5.54 2.58
CA MET A 87 5.91 -5.88 3.63
C MET A 87 6.57 -4.64 4.24
N PRO A 88 7.04 -4.72 5.50
CA PRO A 88 7.65 -3.58 6.17
C PRO A 88 8.84 -2.99 5.42
N GLY A 89 8.92 -1.66 5.34
CA GLY A 89 10.02 -0.94 4.73
C GLY A 89 9.96 -0.84 3.20
N VAL A 90 8.93 -1.38 2.57
CA VAL A 90 8.74 -1.28 1.12
C VAL A 90 8.32 0.14 0.73
N LYS A 91 8.87 0.63 -0.37
CA LYS A 91 8.46 1.88 -1.00
C LYS A 91 7.79 1.58 -2.34
N ILE A 92 6.51 1.90 -2.43
CA ILE A 92 5.73 1.80 -3.67
C ILE A 92 5.62 3.19 -4.27
N GLY A 93 6.01 3.33 -5.54
CA GLY A 93 5.93 4.58 -6.28
C GLY A 93 4.50 4.99 -6.63
N ASP A 94 4.37 5.99 -7.49
CA ASP A 94 3.08 6.50 -7.94
C ASP A 94 2.52 5.66 -9.10
N HIS A 95 1.21 5.68 -9.28
CA HIS A 95 0.52 4.94 -10.35
C HIS A 95 0.86 3.44 -10.36
N VAL A 96 0.94 2.83 -9.20
CA VAL A 96 1.22 1.40 -9.05
C VAL A 96 -0.07 0.64 -8.74
N TYR A 97 -0.31 -0.42 -9.48
CA TYR A 97 -1.35 -1.38 -9.18
C TYR A 97 -0.72 -2.65 -8.61
N VAL A 98 -1.09 -2.96 -7.37
CA VAL A 98 -0.72 -4.22 -6.72
C VAL A 98 -1.88 -5.19 -6.87
N ALA A 99 -1.66 -6.27 -7.61
CA ALA A 99 -2.71 -7.25 -7.88
C ALA A 99 -3.17 -7.95 -6.59
N GLY A 100 -4.40 -8.41 -6.57
CA GLY A 100 -4.95 -9.14 -5.43
C GLY A 100 -4.09 -10.34 -5.04
N GLY A 101 -3.92 -10.55 -3.75
CA GLY A 101 -3.12 -11.65 -3.21
C GLY A 101 -1.60 -11.53 -3.38
N ALA A 102 -1.11 -10.44 -3.96
CA ALA A 102 0.33 -10.24 -4.13
C ALA A 102 1.02 -10.01 -2.78
N VAL A 103 2.24 -10.51 -2.64
CA VAL A 103 3.11 -10.24 -1.50
C VAL A 103 4.29 -9.39 -1.97
N VAL A 104 4.24 -8.09 -1.67
CA VAL A 104 5.25 -7.13 -2.11
C VAL A 104 6.34 -7.01 -1.06
N SER A 105 7.49 -7.60 -1.34
CA SER A 105 8.65 -7.63 -0.45
C SER A 105 9.81 -6.73 -0.91
N ARG A 106 9.68 -6.10 -2.07
CA ARG A 106 10.67 -5.17 -2.64
C ARG A 106 9.97 -3.90 -3.08
N SER A 107 10.70 -2.79 -3.04
CA SER A 107 10.21 -1.51 -3.53
C SER A 107 9.84 -1.57 -5.02
N VAL A 108 8.82 -0.84 -5.40
CA VAL A 108 8.24 -0.85 -6.74
C VAL A 108 8.35 0.56 -7.32
N PRO A 109 8.94 0.72 -8.52
CA PRO A 109 9.01 2.02 -9.18
C PRO A 109 7.63 2.50 -9.64
N ASP A 110 7.55 3.77 -10.02
CA ASP A 110 6.33 4.38 -10.54
C ASP A 110 5.81 3.62 -11.77
N HIS A 111 4.52 3.74 -12.02
CA HIS A 111 3.88 3.27 -13.25
C HIS A 111 4.03 1.77 -13.51
N CYS A 112 3.87 0.96 -12.48
CA CYS A 112 4.00 -0.50 -12.60
C CYS A 112 2.74 -1.24 -12.14
N ILE A 113 2.52 -2.41 -12.73
CA ILE A 113 1.66 -3.44 -12.17
C ILE A 113 2.54 -4.55 -11.62
N VAL A 114 2.31 -4.92 -10.38
CA VAL A 114 2.99 -6.04 -9.72
C VAL A 114 1.98 -7.11 -9.33
N ALA A 115 2.40 -8.36 -9.39
CA ALA A 115 1.55 -9.51 -9.06
C ALA A 115 2.38 -10.67 -8.52
N GLY A 116 1.73 -11.54 -7.78
CA GLY A 116 2.30 -12.81 -7.31
C GLY A 116 2.93 -12.77 -5.91
N ASN A 117 3.43 -13.91 -5.49
CA ASN A 117 4.14 -14.10 -4.23
C ASN A 117 5.43 -14.93 -4.49
N PRO A 118 6.62 -14.34 -4.39
CA PRO A 118 6.86 -12.91 -4.21
C PRO A 118 6.40 -12.09 -5.42
N ALA A 119 5.93 -10.88 -5.19
CA ALA A 119 5.44 -10.03 -6.27
C ALA A 119 6.54 -9.64 -7.26
N ARG A 120 6.18 -9.62 -8.54
CA ARG A 120 7.06 -9.22 -9.64
C ARG A 120 6.36 -8.18 -10.50
N ILE A 121 7.14 -7.32 -11.12
CA ILE A 121 6.62 -6.37 -12.10
C ILE A 121 6.17 -7.15 -13.33
N VAL A 122 4.90 -7.00 -13.69
CA VAL A 122 4.31 -7.65 -14.86
C VAL A 122 3.97 -6.67 -15.99
N ARG A 123 3.89 -5.37 -15.66
CA ARG A 123 3.69 -4.28 -16.64
C ARG A 123 4.41 -3.01 -16.19
N LYS A 124 4.81 -2.20 -17.17
CA LYS A 124 5.38 -0.86 -16.97
C LYS A 124 4.65 0.14 -17.87
N GLY A 125 4.58 1.40 -17.42
CA GLY A 125 3.85 2.46 -18.15
C GLY A 125 2.37 2.51 -17.77
N THR A 126 1.99 1.99 -16.62
CA THR A 126 0.62 2.01 -16.13
C THR A 126 0.25 3.42 -15.66
N VAL A 127 -0.97 3.87 -15.97
CA VAL A 127 -1.53 5.12 -15.46
C VAL A 127 -2.86 4.82 -14.77
N ILE A 128 -3.01 5.35 -13.56
CA ILE A 128 -4.19 5.16 -12.73
C ILE A 128 -4.81 6.53 -12.46
N SER A 129 -6.12 6.65 -12.66
CA SER A 129 -6.85 7.88 -12.41
C SER A 129 -6.96 8.18 -10.91
N ASP A 130 -7.39 9.40 -10.57
CA ASP A 130 -7.69 9.82 -9.21
C ASP A 130 -8.86 9.02 -8.58
N LYS A 131 -9.62 8.29 -9.38
CA LYS A 131 -10.68 7.38 -8.95
C LYS A 131 -10.23 5.93 -8.76
N GLY A 132 -8.94 5.64 -8.98
CA GLY A 132 -8.40 4.30 -8.85
C GLY A 132 -8.69 3.38 -10.04
N GLN A 133 -8.97 3.95 -11.20
CA GLN A 133 -9.19 3.20 -12.44
C GLN A 133 -7.94 3.19 -13.29
N ILE A 134 -7.56 2.02 -13.79
CA ILE A 134 -6.46 1.91 -14.76
C ILE A 134 -6.92 2.51 -16.09
N VAL A 135 -6.32 3.62 -16.49
CA VAL A 135 -6.59 4.29 -17.77
C VAL A 135 -5.59 3.89 -18.85
N GLU A 136 -4.37 3.51 -18.47
CA GLU A 136 -3.38 2.90 -19.33
C GLU A 136 -2.78 1.69 -18.61
N LYS A 137 -2.82 0.52 -19.26
CA LYS A 137 -2.25 -0.70 -18.66
C LYS A 137 -0.73 -0.73 -18.71
N GLY A 138 -0.14 -0.04 -19.67
CA GLY A 138 1.27 -0.17 -19.96
C GLY A 138 1.61 -1.47 -20.70
N GLU A 139 2.89 -1.70 -20.91
CA GLU A 139 3.42 -2.84 -21.67
C GLU A 139 3.80 -3.99 -20.74
N ARG A 140 3.67 -5.21 -21.25
CA ARG A 140 4.14 -6.41 -20.53
C ARG A 140 5.67 -6.42 -20.43
N VAL A 141 6.10 -6.88 -19.30
CA VAL A 141 7.53 -7.06 -19.01
C VAL A 141 7.92 -8.52 -19.16
#